data_94eafc8cf18a419fa503e987c05faad5
#
_entry.id   94eafc8cf18a419fa503e987c05faad5
#
_cell.length_a   1.000
_cell.length_b   1.000
_cell.length_c   1.000
_cell.angle_alpha   90.00
_cell.angle_beta   90.00
_cell.angle_gamma   90.00
#
_symmetry.space_group_name_H-M   'P 1'
#
loop_
_entity.id
_entity.type
_entity.pdbx_description
1 polymer ?
#
loop_
_entity_poly.entity_id
_entity_poly.type
_entity_poly.pdbx_seq_one_letter_code
_entity_poly.pdbx_strand_id
1 'polypeptide(L)'
;MVKILCIPDAHAKPGVSNRRFTWLGKYIAETQPDIIINIGDWYDMESLSSYDKFKMSFEGRSYKKDIDAGIEALKLVDIEIKKLNVKLKQAKKKQYKPRKITLLGNHCERISRAINMQRELEGTIGYEDLKFEEYGWEVVPYLKPIFIEEVAFAHYFSTGVMGKAVSGETPALKLIKTQFHSCVMGHVHTRDFAERTGADGKRKIGLIIGCYLDPEQWESYAGEANKIWWKGLVMLNNVKDGGFDPEFISIDTLQEKYG
;
A
#
# COMPACT_ATOMS: atom_id res chain seq x y z
N MET A 1 -4.26 2.60 -22.90
CA MET A 1 -3.87 3.33 -21.67
C MET A 1 -4.35 2.47 -20.51
N VAL A 2 -3.53 2.29 -19.50
CA VAL A 2 -3.77 1.42 -18.34
C VAL A 2 -4.32 2.25 -17.19
N LYS A 3 -5.24 1.66 -16.42
CA LYS A 3 -5.82 2.24 -15.20
C LYS A 3 -5.29 1.47 -13.99
N ILE A 4 -4.58 2.16 -13.09
CA ILE A 4 -3.91 1.54 -11.94
C ILE A 4 -4.48 2.11 -10.64
N LEU A 5 -4.99 1.25 -9.76
CA LEU A 5 -5.34 1.64 -8.40
C LEU A 5 -4.14 1.39 -7.49
N CYS A 6 -3.68 2.44 -6.81
CA CYS A 6 -2.67 2.37 -5.77
C CYS A 6 -3.31 2.41 -4.39
N ILE A 7 -3.02 1.39 -3.57
CA ILE A 7 -3.43 1.28 -2.17
C ILE A 7 -2.21 1.63 -1.34
N PRO A 8 -2.22 2.76 -0.61
CA PRO A 8 -1.11 3.10 0.27
C PRO A 8 -1.13 2.30 1.58
N ASP A 9 -0.17 2.57 2.42
CA ASP A 9 0.09 1.96 3.73
C ASP A 9 -1.19 1.74 4.54
N ALA A 10 -1.66 0.49 4.59
CA ALA A 10 -2.98 0.16 5.13
C ALA A 10 -2.95 -0.22 6.62
N HIS A 11 -1.83 -0.74 7.10
CA HIS A 11 -1.59 -1.10 8.49
C HIS A 11 -2.77 -1.82 9.15
N ALA A 12 -3.21 -2.93 8.53
CA ALA A 12 -4.19 -3.81 9.17
C ALA A 12 -3.60 -4.40 10.44
N LYS A 13 -4.30 -4.21 11.57
CA LYS A 13 -3.81 -4.62 12.88
C LYS A 13 -4.93 -5.01 13.85
N PRO A 14 -4.64 -5.79 14.89
CA PRO A 14 -5.60 -6.14 15.92
C PRO A 14 -6.20 -4.90 16.60
N GLY A 15 -7.48 -4.96 16.93
CA GLY A 15 -8.17 -3.89 17.65
C GLY A 15 -8.59 -2.69 16.79
N VAL A 16 -8.21 -2.65 15.51
CA VAL A 16 -8.69 -1.64 14.55
C VAL A 16 -9.65 -2.29 13.56
N SER A 17 -10.78 -1.63 13.30
CA SER A 17 -11.78 -2.14 12.37
C SER A 17 -11.24 -2.24 10.94
N ASN A 18 -11.47 -3.38 10.31
CA ASN A 18 -11.15 -3.63 8.91
C ASN A 18 -12.29 -3.18 7.95
N ARG A 19 -13.32 -2.45 8.42
CA ARG A 19 -14.46 -1.99 7.60
C ARG A 19 -14.04 -1.29 6.30
N ARG A 20 -12.95 -0.51 6.33
CA ARG A 20 -12.41 0.20 5.16
C ARG A 20 -12.03 -0.72 4.00
N PHE A 21 -11.63 -1.96 4.27
CA PHE A 21 -11.31 -2.93 3.22
C PHE A 21 -12.54 -3.43 2.46
N THR A 22 -13.72 -3.40 3.10
CA THR A 22 -15.00 -3.59 2.37
C THR A 22 -15.26 -2.41 1.44
N TRP A 23 -14.99 -1.17 1.87
CA TRP A 23 -15.11 0.02 1.01
C TRP A 23 -14.16 -0.06 -0.18
N LEU A 24 -12.89 -0.45 0.07
CA LEU A 24 -11.90 -0.70 -0.98
C LEU A 24 -12.40 -1.74 -2.00
N GLY A 25 -12.92 -2.87 -1.52
CA GLY A 25 -13.45 -3.91 -2.39
C GLY A 25 -14.64 -3.43 -3.24
N LYS A 26 -15.56 -2.68 -2.65
CA LYS A 26 -16.68 -2.04 -3.37
C LYS A 26 -16.20 -1.03 -4.42
N TYR A 27 -15.21 -0.19 -4.06
CA TYR A 27 -14.59 0.78 -4.98
C TYR A 27 -13.91 0.08 -6.16
N ILE A 28 -13.15 -0.99 -5.91
CA ILE A 28 -12.56 -1.83 -6.96
C ILE A 28 -13.63 -2.44 -7.87
N ALA A 29 -14.70 -2.99 -7.28
CA ALA A 29 -15.78 -3.60 -8.04
C ALA A 29 -16.53 -2.59 -8.94
N GLU A 30 -16.65 -1.34 -8.50
CA GLU A 30 -17.28 -0.26 -9.27
C GLU A 30 -16.36 0.25 -10.39
N THR A 31 -15.11 0.56 -10.06
CA THR A 31 -14.18 1.25 -10.97
C THR A 31 -13.40 0.32 -11.89
N GLN A 32 -13.28 -0.94 -11.53
CA GLN A 32 -12.63 -2.03 -12.28
C GLN A 32 -11.27 -1.62 -12.87
N PRO A 33 -10.26 -1.22 -12.05
CA PRO A 33 -8.93 -0.91 -12.55
C PRO A 33 -8.28 -2.13 -13.22
N ASP A 34 -7.41 -1.91 -14.22
CA ASP A 34 -6.68 -2.99 -14.89
C ASP A 34 -5.67 -3.65 -13.94
N ILE A 35 -5.02 -2.82 -13.12
CA ILE A 35 -3.98 -3.22 -12.18
C ILE A 35 -4.29 -2.63 -10.80
N ILE A 36 -4.04 -3.42 -9.75
CA ILE A 36 -4.15 -2.98 -8.35
C ILE A 36 -2.77 -3.16 -7.73
N ILE A 37 -2.21 -2.09 -7.17
CA ILE A 37 -0.91 -2.12 -6.49
C ILE A 37 -1.09 -1.73 -5.04
N ASN A 38 -0.84 -2.67 -4.12
CA ASN A 38 -0.56 -2.33 -2.73
C ASN A 38 0.89 -1.87 -2.64
N ILE A 39 1.12 -0.62 -2.25
CA ILE A 39 2.45 0.00 -2.21
C ILE A 39 3.30 -0.50 -1.01
N GLY A 40 2.74 -1.33 -0.17
CA GLY A 40 3.40 -1.90 1.00
C GLY A 40 2.64 -1.64 2.29
N ASP A 41 3.17 -2.18 3.36
CA ASP A 41 2.63 -2.03 4.71
C ASP A 41 1.13 -2.30 4.83
N TRP A 42 0.67 -3.38 4.16
CA TRP A 42 -0.69 -3.89 4.32
C TRP A 42 -0.95 -4.34 5.76
N TYR A 43 0.02 -5.05 6.34
CA TYR A 43 0.03 -5.50 7.73
C TYR A 43 0.83 -4.50 8.58
N ASP A 44 0.37 -4.21 9.80
CA ASP A 44 1.16 -3.39 10.72
C ASP A 44 2.30 -4.19 11.40
N MET A 45 2.08 -5.47 11.72
CA MET A 45 3.07 -6.33 12.36
C MET A 45 3.62 -5.74 13.67
N GLU A 46 2.75 -5.20 14.52
CA GLU A 46 3.13 -4.58 15.81
C GLU A 46 3.89 -5.51 16.73
N SER A 47 3.56 -6.80 16.72
CA SER A 47 4.21 -7.81 17.57
C SER A 47 5.69 -8.01 17.28
N LEU A 48 6.14 -7.61 16.09
CA LEU A 48 7.54 -7.69 15.67
C LEU A 48 8.25 -6.32 15.70
N SER A 49 7.62 -5.28 16.26
CA SER A 49 8.22 -3.95 16.39
C SER A 49 9.40 -3.97 17.35
N SER A 50 10.60 -3.72 16.86
CA SER A 50 11.79 -3.59 17.70
C SER A 50 11.81 -2.27 18.52
N TYR A 51 11.10 -1.25 18.06
CA TYR A 51 11.02 0.07 18.73
C TYR A 51 10.19 0.05 19.99
N ASP A 52 9.26 -0.92 20.13
CA ASP A 52 8.34 -1.01 21.25
C ASP A 52 8.71 -2.10 22.25
N LYS A 53 9.73 -2.91 21.97
CA LYS A 53 10.25 -3.90 22.91
C LYS A 53 10.49 -3.25 24.29
N PHE A 54 10.03 -3.92 25.34
CA PHE A 54 10.14 -3.45 26.74
C PHE A 54 9.26 -2.25 27.12
N LYS A 55 8.40 -1.73 26.22
CA LYS A 55 7.38 -0.75 26.58
C LYS A 55 6.11 -1.43 27.06
N MET A 56 5.36 -0.78 27.94
CA MET A 56 4.04 -1.28 28.38
C MET A 56 3.08 -1.49 27.20
N SER A 57 3.19 -0.67 26.15
CA SER A 57 2.40 -0.79 24.92
C SER A 57 2.66 -2.06 24.12
N PHE A 58 3.68 -2.85 24.48
CA PHE A 58 3.98 -4.13 23.83
C PHE A 58 3.15 -5.29 24.41
N GLU A 59 2.53 -5.09 25.57
CA GLU A 59 1.77 -6.12 26.25
C GLU A 59 0.57 -6.59 25.39
N GLY A 60 0.38 -7.90 25.31
CA GLY A 60 -0.74 -8.51 24.59
C GLY A 60 -0.62 -8.56 23.08
N ARG A 61 0.47 -8.04 22.47
CA ARG A 61 0.75 -8.17 21.04
C ARG A 61 1.03 -9.62 20.68
N SER A 62 0.57 -10.05 19.52
CA SER A 62 0.70 -11.43 19.07
C SER A 62 0.87 -11.48 17.55
N TYR A 63 1.91 -12.19 17.08
CA TYR A 63 2.15 -12.43 15.66
C TYR A 63 0.92 -13.01 14.96
N LYS A 64 0.30 -14.02 15.57
CA LYS A 64 -0.91 -14.64 15.00
C LYS A 64 -2.04 -13.63 14.83
N LYS A 65 -2.26 -12.74 15.80
CA LYS A 65 -3.31 -11.71 15.69
C LYS A 65 -3.01 -10.69 14.59
N ASP A 66 -1.73 -10.31 14.41
CA ASP A 66 -1.32 -9.43 13.31
C ASP A 66 -1.61 -10.08 11.95
N ILE A 67 -1.25 -11.36 11.80
CA ILE A 67 -1.53 -12.14 10.58
C ILE A 67 -3.04 -12.26 10.34
N ASP A 68 -3.81 -12.64 11.37
CA ASP A 68 -5.26 -12.80 11.27
C ASP A 68 -5.95 -11.49 10.82
N ALA A 69 -5.52 -10.33 11.34
CA ALA A 69 -6.06 -9.02 10.96
C ALA A 69 -5.82 -8.68 9.49
N GLY A 70 -4.62 -8.91 8.98
CA GLY A 70 -4.30 -8.64 7.58
C GLY A 70 -4.95 -9.63 6.61
N ILE A 71 -5.10 -10.91 7.00
CA ILE A 71 -5.85 -11.91 6.21
C ILE A 71 -7.34 -11.54 6.14
N GLU A 72 -7.93 -11.08 7.25
CA GLU A 72 -9.31 -10.58 7.24
C GLU A 72 -9.46 -9.42 6.25
N ALA A 73 -8.53 -8.48 6.23
CA ALA A 73 -8.51 -7.37 5.28
C ALA A 73 -8.47 -7.85 3.82
N LEU A 74 -7.60 -8.82 3.47
CA LEU A 74 -7.54 -9.43 2.14
C LEU A 74 -8.86 -10.09 1.76
N LYS A 75 -9.46 -10.83 2.70
CA LYS A 75 -10.74 -11.52 2.50
C LYS A 75 -11.88 -10.54 2.23
N LEU A 76 -11.95 -9.41 2.94
CA LEU A 76 -12.99 -8.39 2.74
C LEU A 76 -12.93 -7.80 1.33
N VAL A 77 -11.74 -7.50 0.81
CA VAL A 77 -11.56 -7.03 -0.58
C VAL A 77 -11.98 -8.11 -1.58
N ASP A 78 -11.52 -9.34 -1.38
CA ASP A 78 -11.77 -10.46 -2.29
C ASP A 78 -13.27 -10.82 -2.39
N ILE A 79 -14.00 -10.72 -1.28
CA ILE A 79 -15.46 -10.95 -1.24
C ILE A 79 -16.18 -10.02 -2.22
N GLU A 80 -15.86 -8.73 -2.27
CA GLU A 80 -16.55 -7.78 -3.14
C GLU A 80 -16.21 -8.02 -4.63
N ILE A 81 -14.96 -8.37 -4.94
CA ILE A 81 -14.56 -8.77 -6.30
C ILE A 81 -15.29 -10.05 -6.74
N LYS A 82 -15.42 -11.03 -5.85
CA LYS A 82 -16.17 -12.26 -6.11
C LYS A 82 -17.66 -11.98 -6.33
N LYS A 83 -18.29 -11.10 -5.54
CA LYS A 83 -19.68 -10.66 -5.74
C LYS A 83 -19.89 -10.02 -7.12
N LEU A 84 -18.96 -9.16 -7.56
CA LEU A 84 -18.98 -8.60 -8.91
C LEU A 84 -18.95 -9.71 -9.96
N ASN A 85 -18.02 -10.66 -9.83
CA ASN A 85 -17.82 -11.73 -10.80
C ASN A 85 -19.02 -12.68 -10.89
N VAL A 86 -19.73 -12.92 -9.79
CA VAL A 86 -21.01 -13.65 -9.83
C VAL A 86 -22.04 -12.91 -10.68
N LYS A 87 -22.20 -11.58 -10.48
CA LYS A 87 -23.12 -10.74 -11.29
C LYS A 87 -22.73 -10.73 -12.77
N LEU A 88 -21.43 -10.59 -13.08
CA LEU A 88 -20.93 -10.61 -14.47
C LEU A 88 -21.20 -11.95 -15.14
N LYS A 89 -20.97 -13.07 -14.43
CA LYS A 89 -21.27 -14.43 -14.93
C LYS A 89 -22.76 -14.60 -15.23
N GLN A 90 -23.64 -14.17 -14.33
CA GLN A 90 -25.09 -14.21 -14.55
C GLN A 90 -25.52 -13.37 -15.75
N ALA A 91 -24.87 -12.22 -15.96
CA ALA A 91 -25.09 -11.36 -17.12
C ALA A 91 -24.39 -11.84 -18.41
N LYS A 92 -23.74 -13.00 -18.40
CA LYS A 92 -22.94 -13.55 -19.52
C LYS A 92 -21.84 -12.60 -20.00
N LYS A 93 -21.30 -11.76 -19.10
CA LYS A 93 -20.17 -10.85 -19.36
C LYS A 93 -18.85 -11.47 -18.93
N LYS A 94 -17.74 -10.96 -19.50
CA LYS A 94 -16.38 -11.35 -19.09
C LYS A 94 -16.17 -11.05 -17.61
N GLN A 95 -15.63 -12.01 -16.87
CA GLN A 95 -15.26 -11.82 -15.47
C GLN A 95 -14.13 -10.80 -15.34
N TYR A 96 -14.19 -10.00 -14.28
CA TYR A 96 -13.16 -9.06 -13.92
C TYR A 96 -12.02 -9.78 -13.20
N LYS A 97 -10.81 -9.69 -13.76
CA LYS A 97 -9.59 -10.34 -13.26
C LYS A 97 -8.44 -9.34 -13.34
N PRO A 98 -8.34 -8.38 -12.41
CA PRO A 98 -7.24 -7.43 -12.40
C PRO A 98 -5.91 -8.12 -12.09
N ARG A 99 -4.81 -7.58 -12.60
CA ARG A 99 -3.49 -7.92 -12.09
C ARG A 99 -3.34 -7.29 -10.70
N LYS A 100 -3.00 -8.08 -9.68
CA LYS A 100 -2.83 -7.62 -8.30
C LYS A 100 -1.38 -7.75 -7.89
N ILE A 101 -0.74 -6.68 -7.45
CA ILE A 101 0.66 -6.64 -7.06
C ILE A 101 0.76 -6.08 -5.64
N THR A 102 1.51 -6.74 -4.77
CA THR A 102 1.88 -6.21 -3.46
C THR A 102 3.38 -6.02 -3.37
N LEU A 103 3.80 -4.83 -3.02
CA LEU A 103 5.17 -4.53 -2.66
C LEU A 103 5.32 -4.75 -1.16
N LEU A 104 6.33 -5.52 -0.73
CA LEU A 104 6.56 -5.66 0.70
C LEU A 104 7.10 -4.33 1.26
N GLY A 105 6.52 -3.87 2.37
CA GLY A 105 6.96 -2.67 3.06
C GLY A 105 7.85 -2.99 4.27
N ASN A 106 8.28 -1.97 4.98
CA ASN A 106 9.17 -2.14 6.14
C ASN A 106 8.50 -2.82 7.34
N HIS A 107 7.17 -2.83 7.42
CA HIS A 107 6.44 -3.59 8.44
C HIS A 107 6.43 -5.09 8.13
N CYS A 108 6.27 -5.49 6.87
CA CYS A 108 6.44 -6.87 6.47
C CYS A 108 7.89 -7.35 6.66
N GLU A 109 8.88 -6.48 6.44
CA GLU A 109 10.31 -6.77 6.66
C GLU A 109 10.64 -7.04 8.14
N ARG A 110 9.74 -6.71 9.07
CA ARG A 110 9.89 -7.09 10.49
C ARG A 110 9.96 -8.61 10.68
N ILE A 111 9.34 -9.40 9.81
CA ILE A 111 9.42 -10.87 9.83
C ILE A 111 10.87 -11.32 9.58
N SER A 112 11.47 -10.88 8.47
CA SER A 112 12.86 -11.20 8.13
C SER A 112 13.84 -10.72 9.21
N ARG A 113 13.63 -9.51 9.73
CA ARG A 113 14.44 -8.99 10.84
C ARG A 113 14.31 -9.80 12.12
N ALA A 114 13.10 -10.26 12.45
CA ALA A 114 12.89 -11.11 13.63
C ALA A 114 13.63 -12.44 13.50
N ILE A 115 13.56 -13.10 12.34
CA ILE A 115 14.28 -14.34 12.05
C ILE A 115 15.80 -14.12 12.14
N ASN A 116 16.31 -13.03 11.55
CA ASN A 116 17.72 -12.69 11.61
C ASN A 116 18.24 -12.41 13.03
N MET A 117 17.38 -11.91 13.90
CA MET A 117 17.73 -11.65 15.31
C MET A 117 17.54 -12.87 16.22
N GLN A 118 16.66 -13.79 15.86
CA GLN A 118 16.29 -14.97 16.63
C GLN A 118 16.16 -16.14 15.68
N ARG A 119 17.28 -16.85 15.46
CA ARG A 119 17.37 -17.92 14.46
C ARG A 119 16.41 -19.08 14.72
N GLU A 120 15.97 -19.25 15.96
CA GLU A 120 14.97 -20.26 16.35
C GLU A 120 13.61 -20.06 15.68
N LEU A 121 13.35 -18.87 15.14
CA LEU A 121 12.15 -18.55 14.39
C LEU A 121 12.20 -19.01 12.93
N GLU A 122 13.37 -19.44 12.43
CA GLU A 122 13.52 -19.93 11.06
C GLU A 122 12.62 -21.17 10.83
N GLY A 123 11.76 -21.10 9.83
CA GLY A 123 10.78 -22.14 9.51
C GLY A 123 9.52 -22.14 10.41
N THR A 124 9.40 -21.20 11.36
CA THR A 124 8.20 -21.05 12.20
C THR A 124 7.34 -19.87 11.81
N ILE A 125 7.94 -18.80 11.30
CA ILE A 125 7.29 -17.63 10.75
C ILE A 125 7.90 -17.27 9.39
N GLY A 126 7.13 -16.67 8.49
CA GLY A 126 7.63 -16.31 7.16
C GLY A 126 6.69 -15.40 6.38
N TYR A 127 7.14 -14.95 5.19
CA TYR A 127 6.29 -14.14 4.31
C TYR A 127 5.09 -14.92 3.76
N GLU A 128 5.16 -16.24 3.71
CA GLU A 128 4.06 -17.16 3.36
C GLU A 128 2.86 -17.04 4.31
N ASP A 129 3.07 -16.60 5.57
CA ASP A 129 2.01 -16.36 6.54
C ASP A 129 1.12 -15.19 6.14
N LEU A 130 1.63 -14.25 5.33
CA LEU A 130 0.89 -13.08 4.85
C LEU A 130 -0.19 -13.44 3.81
N LYS A 131 -0.18 -14.67 3.27
CA LYS A 131 -1.20 -15.24 2.39
C LYS A 131 -1.54 -14.44 1.12
N PHE A 132 -0.72 -13.48 0.72
CA PHE A 132 -0.98 -12.67 -0.47
C PHE A 132 -1.21 -13.51 -1.72
N GLU A 133 -0.40 -14.55 -1.96
CA GLU A 133 -0.49 -15.41 -3.14
C GLU A 133 -1.79 -16.21 -3.17
N GLU A 134 -2.31 -16.64 -2.00
CA GLU A 134 -3.60 -17.33 -1.88
C GLU A 134 -4.78 -16.46 -2.35
N TYR A 135 -4.64 -15.14 -2.23
CA TYR A 135 -5.59 -14.14 -2.76
C TYR A 135 -5.23 -13.64 -4.16
N GLY A 136 -4.26 -14.27 -4.83
CA GLY A 136 -3.86 -13.98 -6.21
C GLY A 136 -3.06 -12.68 -6.38
N TRP A 137 -2.30 -12.29 -5.36
CA TRP A 137 -1.37 -11.17 -5.45
C TRP A 137 0.03 -11.65 -5.86
N GLU A 138 0.65 -10.92 -6.77
CA GLU A 138 2.08 -11.06 -7.07
C GLU A 138 2.87 -10.35 -5.97
N VAL A 139 3.75 -11.08 -5.27
CA VAL A 139 4.55 -10.51 -4.18
C VAL A 139 5.89 -10.02 -4.71
N VAL A 140 6.19 -8.76 -4.45
CA VAL A 140 7.46 -8.13 -4.81
C VAL A 140 8.29 -7.90 -3.54
N PRO A 141 9.55 -8.34 -3.49
CA PRO A 141 10.40 -8.18 -2.34
C PRO A 141 10.59 -6.72 -1.90
N TYR A 142 10.84 -6.53 -0.61
CA TYR A 142 11.11 -5.22 -0.02
C TYR A 142 12.22 -4.46 -0.75
N LEU A 143 12.02 -3.17 -0.97
CA LEU A 143 12.91 -2.24 -1.68
C LEU A 143 13.21 -2.60 -3.15
N LYS A 144 12.52 -3.57 -3.72
CA LYS A 144 12.63 -3.87 -5.15
C LYS A 144 11.57 -3.06 -5.92
N PRO A 145 11.94 -2.06 -6.72
CA PRO A 145 10.99 -1.32 -7.53
C PRO A 145 10.48 -2.18 -8.69
N ILE A 146 9.23 -1.95 -9.08
CA ILE A 146 8.65 -2.46 -10.32
C ILE A 146 8.38 -1.32 -11.28
N PHE A 147 8.33 -1.64 -12.57
CA PHE A 147 8.04 -0.68 -13.63
C PHE A 147 6.80 -1.12 -14.40
N ILE A 148 5.86 -0.21 -14.58
CA ILE A 148 4.67 -0.38 -15.41
C ILE A 148 4.52 0.88 -16.26
N GLU A 149 4.50 0.73 -17.58
CA GLU A 149 4.41 1.86 -18.52
C GLU A 149 5.44 2.98 -18.22
N GLU A 150 6.67 2.62 -17.94
CA GLU A 150 7.76 3.55 -17.54
C GLU A 150 7.53 4.32 -16.23
N VAL A 151 6.55 3.94 -15.41
CA VAL A 151 6.37 4.46 -14.05
C VAL A 151 6.95 3.46 -13.05
N ALA A 152 7.79 3.95 -12.14
CA ALA A 152 8.40 3.15 -11.08
C ALA A 152 7.52 3.16 -9.82
N PHE A 153 7.28 1.98 -9.24
CA PHE A 153 6.54 1.81 -7.99
C PHE A 153 7.44 1.12 -6.97
N ALA A 154 7.51 1.65 -5.76
CA ALA A 154 8.19 1.02 -4.63
C ALA A 154 7.50 1.46 -3.33
N HIS A 155 7.65 0.68 -2.24
CA HIS A 155 7.17 1.12 -0.94
C HIS A 155 7.79 2.48 -0.58
N TYR A 156 9.12 2.60 -0.70
CA TYR A 156 9.83 3.88 -0.79
C TYR A 156 11.06 3.78 -1.68
N PHE A 157 11.55 4.92 -2.14
CA PHE A 157 12.81 5.04 -2.86
C PHE A 157 13.89 5.59 -1.92
N SER A 158 15.07 5.00 -1.97
CA SER A 158 16.22 5.47 -1.20
C SER A 158 16.90 6.67 -1.86
N THR A 159 17.46 7.55 -1.04
CA THR A 159 18.19 8.73 -1.49
C THR A 159 19.42 8.99 -0.64
N GLY A 160 20.41 9.65 -1.25
CA GLY A 160 21.67 9.98 -0.60
C GLY A 160 22.54 8.76 -0.32
N VAL A 161 23.77 9.03 0.15
CA VAL A 161 24.78 7.98 0.44
C VAL A 161 24.34 7.02 1.55
N MET A 162 23.50 7.50 2.47
CA MET A 162 23.01 6.70 3.59
C MET A 162 21.79 5.84 3.26
N GLY A 163 21.30 5.86 2.02
CA GLY A 163 20.15 5.06 1.60
C GLY A 163 18.85 5.32 2.36
N LYS A 164 18.64 6.53 2.89
CA LYS A 164 17.42 6.88 3.63
C LYS A 164 16.23 7.01 2.68
N ALA A 165 15.02 6.69 3.17
CA ALA A 165 13.80 6.91 2.44
C ALA A 165 13.65 8.37 2.01
N VAL A 166 13.13 8.60 0.81
CA VAL A 166 12.75 9.94 0.36
C VAL A 166 11.68 10.49 1.31
N SER A 167 11.93 11.67 1.87
CA SER A 167 11.07 12.34 2.86
C SER A 167 11.38 13.84 2.89
N GLY A 168 10.70 14.60 3.73
CA GLY A 168 10.86 16.04 3.92
C GLY A 168 9.61 16.81 3.46
N GLU A 169 9.74 18.11 3.22
CA GLU A 169 8.62 18.98 2.88
C GLU A 169 8.09 18.78 1.45
N THR A 170 8.97 18.47 0.50
CA THR A 170 8.62 18.27 -0.93
C THR A 170 9.13 16.93 -1.44
N PRO A 171 8.66 15.79 -0.88
CA PRO A 171 9.19 14.48 -1.22
C PRO A 171 8.91 14.08 -2.67
N ALA A 172 7.78 14.49 -3.25
CA ALA A 172 7.46 14.21 -4.65
C ALA A 172 8.47 14.88 -5.62
N LEU A 173 8.85 16.13 -5.37
CA LEU A 173 9.87 16.81 -6.16
C LEU A 173 11.25 16.14 -5.97
N LYS A 174 11.55 15.69 -4.76
CA LYS A 174 12.78 14.98 -4.45
C LYS A 174 12.86 13.63 -5.20
N LEU A 175 11.73 12.91 -5.35
CA LEU A 175 11.67 11.70 -6.19
C LEU A 175 12.14 11.98 -7.61
N ILE A 176 11.58 12.97 -8.28
CA ILE A 176 11.96 13.33 -9.66
C ILE A 176 13.45 13.64 -9.76
N LYS A 177 13.98 14.41 -8.80
CA LYS A 177 15.38 14.83 -8.79
C LYS A 177 16.38 13.72 -8.51
N THR A 178 15.96 12.66 -7.81
CA THR A 178 16.88 11.59 -7.37
C THR A 178 16.72 10.29 -8.13
N GLN A 179 15.51 10.00 -8.64
CA GLN A 179 15.22 8.75 -9.35
C GLN A 179 15.22 8.90 -10.88
N PHE A 180 15.08 10.13 -11.40
CA PHE A 180 15.08 10.45 -12.83
C PHE A 180 13.96 9.78 -13.64
N HIS A 181 12.97 9.21 -12.96
CA HIS A 181 11.78 8.55 -13.49
C HIS A 181 10.50 9.14 -12.89
N SER A 182 9.37 8.87 -13.52
CA SER A 182 8.09 8.97 -12.82
C SER A 182 8.02 7.90 -11.74
N CYS A 183 7.72 8.30 -10.51
CA CYS A 183 7.75 7.42 -9.33
C CYS A 183 6.54 7.59 -8.45
N VAL A 184 6.03 6.48 -7.93
CA VAL A 184 4.94 6.41 -6.95
C VAL A 184 5.43 5.66 -5.71
N MET A 185 5.24 6.24 -4.51
CA MET A 185 5.59 5.61 -3.24
C MET A 185 4.61 5.97 -2.11
N GLY A 186 4.59 5.14 -1.05
CA GLY A 186 3.91 5.35 0.23
C GLY A 186 4.87 5.79 1.34
N HIS A 187 4.88 5.07 2.45
CA HIS A 187 5.81 5.11 3.58
C HIS A 187 5.76 6.37 4.46
N VAL A 188 5.69 7.57 3.88
CA VAL A 188 5.71 8.82 4.66
C VAL A 188 4.32 9.32 5.06
N HIS A 189 3.26 8.65 4.64
CA HIS A 189 1.85 8.89 4.96
C HIS A 189 1.30 10.26 4.57
N THR A 190 2.13 11.18 4.10
CA THR A 190 1.68 12.47 3.53
C THR A 190 1.27 12.29 2.08
N ARG A 191 0.53 13.25 1.53
CA ARG A 191 0.23 13.33 0.10
C ARG A 191 1.04 14.47 -0.50
N ASP A 192 1.80 14.16 -1.56
CA ASP A 192 2.54 15.17 -2.30
C ASP A 192 2.59 14.80 -3.78
N PHE A 193 2.55 15.80 -4.64
CA PHE A 193 2.59 15.66 -6.10
C PHE A 193 3.50 16.69 -6.71
N ALA A 194 4.37 16.24 -7.61
CA ALA A 194 5.20 17.12 -8.40
C ALA A 194 5.28 16.62 -9.85
N GLU A 195 5.29 17.54 -10.80
CA GLU A 195 5.47 17.23 -12.20
C GLU A 195 6.54 18.14 -12.81
N ARG A 196 7.33 17.60 -13.72
CA ARG A 196 8.30 18.31 -14.54
C ARG A 196 8.29 17.71 -15.95
N THR A 197 8.50 18.55 -16.94
CA THR A 197 8.67 18.12 -18.33
C THR A 197 10.16 18.12 -18.64
N GLY A 198 10.66 16.98 -19.14
CA GLY A 198 12.04 16.85 -19.60
C GLY A 198 12.29 17.59 -20.92
N ALA A 199 13.54 17.74 -21.30
CA ALA A 199 13.91 18.33 -22.59
C ALA A 199 13.44 17.48 -23.80
N ASP A 200 13.13 16.21 -23.54
CA ASP A 200 12.54 15.27 -24.50
C ASP A 200 11.00 15.40 -24.62
N GLY A 201 10.40 16.37 -23.91
CA GLY A 201 8.96 16.58 -23.87
C GLY A 201 8.21 15.57 -22.98
N LYS A 202 8.89 14.57 -22.36
CA LYS A 202 8.24 13.60 -21.49
C LYS A 202 7.96 14.16 -20.11
N ARG A 203 6.79 13.84 -19.57
CA ARG A 203 6.42 14.14 -18.19
C ARG A 203 7.22 13.26 -17.23
N LYS A 204 7.70 13.85 -16.13
CA LYS A 204 8.30 13.17 -14.98
C LYS A 204 7.47 13.52 -13.76
N ILE A 205 6.86 12.53 -13.15
CA ILE A 205 5.89 12.70 -12.07
C ILE A 205 6.42 12.03 -10.81
N GLY A 206 6.53 12.80 -9.73
CA GLY A 206 6.72 12.26 -8.38
C GLY A 206 5.39 12.27 -7.65
N LEU A 207 5.03 11.14 -7.04
CA LEU A 207 3.77 10.99 -6.34
C LEU A 207 3.97 10.26 -5.02
N ILE A 208 3.55 10.90 -3.94
CA ILE A 208 3.45 10.33 -2.59
C ILE A 208 1.97 10.16 -2.29
N ILE A 209 1.55 8.94 -1.95
CA ILE A 209 0.14 8.57 -1.98
C ILE A 209 -0.57 8.50 -0.62
N GLY A 210 0.07 8.96 0.46
CA GLY A 210 -0.54 8.96 1.79
C GLY A 210 -0.57 7.59 2.46
N CYS A 211 -1.65 7.30 3.18
CA CYS A 211 -1.92 6.02 3.84
C CYS A 211 -3.41 5.64 3.70
N TYR A 212 -3.73 4.37 4.00
CA TYR A 212 -5.11 3.84 3.96
C TYR A 212 -5.53 3.36 5.36
N LEU A 213 -5.36 4.22 6.36
CA LEU A 213 -5.75 3.94 7.74
C LEU A 213 -7.26 4.13 7.95
N ASP A 214 -7.82 3.47 8.98
CA ASP A 214 -9.20 3.74 9.40
C ASP A 214 -9.35 5.24 9.76
N PRO A 215 -10.49 5.89 9.47
CA PRO A 215 -10.71 7.30 9.78
C PRO A 215 -10.37 7.67 11.23
N GLU A 216 -10.73 6.80 12.19
CA GLU A 216 -10.54 7.01 13.62
C GLU A 216 -9.16 6.53 14.14
N GLN A 217 -8.36 5.87 13.27
CA GLN A 217 -7.06 5.33 13.67
C GLN A 217 -6.05 6.45 13.93
N TRP A 218 -5.49 6.42 15.13
CA TRP A 218 -4.43 7.31 15.59
C TRP A 218 -3.20 6.49 15.98
N GLU A 219 -2.06 6.80 15.39
CA GLU A 219 -0.81 6.12 15.67
C GLU A 219 -0.02 6.88 16.75
N SER A 220 0.09 6.31 17.92
CA SER A 220 0.73 6.96 19.08
C SER A 220 2.19 7.33 18.83
N TYR A 221 2.91 6.53 18.04
CA TYR A 221 4.31 6.79 17.71
C TYR A 221 4.51 8.04 16.85
N ALA A 222 3.49 8.42 16.09
CA ALA A 222 3.56 9.55 15.17
C ALA A 222 3.17 10.89 15.83
N GLY A 223 2.48 10.83 17.01
CA GLY A 223 2.07 12.04 17.72
C GLY A 223 1.35 13.04 16.81
N GLU A 224 1.80 14.28 16.78
CA GLU A 224 1.22 15.36 15.97
C GLU A 224 1.30 15.13 14.45
N ALA A 225 2.22 14.28 13.98
CA ALA A 225 2.33 13.95 12.56
C ALA A 225 1.07 13.27 11.99
N ASN A 226 0.26 12.61 12.83
CA ASN A 226 -1.04 12.08 12.40
C ASN A 226 -1.92 13.14 11.73
N LYS A 227 -1.82 14.41 12.12
CA LYS A 227 -2.64 15.50 11.60
C LYS A 227 -2.32 15.87 10.14
N ILE A 228 -1.10 15.60 9.69
CA ILE A 228 -0.67 15.89 8.32
C ILE A 228 -0.76 14.68 7.39
N TRP A 229 -1.14 13.51 7.91
CA TRP A 229 -1.33 12.32 7.13
C TRP A 229 -2.59 12.41 6.27
N TRP A 230 -2.43 12.07 5.01
CA TRP A 230 -3.57 11.98 4.10
C TRP A 230 -4.05 10.53 3.99
N LYS A 231 -5.33 10.31 4.29
CA LYS A 231 -5.94 8.99 4.25
C LYS A 231 -6.81 8.84 2.99
N GLY A 232 -6.55 7.81 2.18
CA GLY A 232 -7.33 7.56 0.97
C GLY A 232 -6.68 6.57 0.00
N LEU A 233 -7.17 6.58 -1.23
CA LEU A 233 -6.69 5.78 -2.36
C LEU A 233 -6.28 6.70 -3.50
N VAL A 234 -5.41 6.23 -4.39
CA VAL A 234 -5.06 6.98 -5.60
C VAL A 234 -5.29 6.10 -6.82
N MET A 235 -6.11 6.61 -7.76
CA MET A 235 -6.28 6.03 -9.08
C MET A 235 -5.37 6.76 -10.06
N LEU A 236 -4.52 6.03 -10.76
CA LEU A 236 -3.74 6.55 -11.87
C LEU A 236 -4.49 6.24 -13.16
N ASN A 237 -5.00 7.28 -13.79
CA ASN A 237 -5.68 7.18 -15.08
C ASN A 237 -4.69 7.42 -16.22
N ASN A 238 -4.97 6.87 -17.40
CA ASN A 238 -4.22 7.11 -18.62
C ASN A 238 -2.71 6.80 -18.53
N VAL A 239 -2.33 5.79 -17.72
CA VAL A 239 -0.91 5.45 -17.54
C VAL A 239 -0.30 5.00 -18.86
N LYS A 240 0.73 5.73 -19.32
CA LYS A 240 1.44 5.45 -20.57
C LYS A 240 2.73 6.26 -20.64
N ASP A 241 3.81 5.65 -21.14
CA ASP A 241 5.10 6.31 -21.44
C ASP A 241 5.63 7.18 -20.28
N GLY A 242 5.48 6.71 -19.05
CA GLY A 242 5.90 7.42 -17.82
C GLY A 242 4.94 8.53 -17.35
N GLY A 243 3.90 8.86 -18.12
CA GLY A 243 2.86 9.81 -17.73
C GLY A 243 1.63 9.13 -17.12
N PHE A 244 0.89 9.87 -16.27
CA PHE A 244 -0.41 9.47 -15.75
C PHE A 244 -1.17 10.67 -15.19
N ASP A 245 -2.47 10.50 -14.98
CA ASP A 245 -3.33 11.51 -14.36
C ASP A 245 -3.84 10.97 -13.03
N PRO A 246 -3.36 11.49 -11.88
CA PRO A 246 -3.75 10.99 -10.57
C PRO A 246 -5.13 11.52 -10.15
N GLU A 247 -5.97 10.64 -9.63
CA GLU A 247 -7.22 10.95 -8.96
C GLU A 247 -7.11 10.52 -7.50
N PHE A 248 -7.32 11.46 -6.58
CA PHE A 248 -7.23 11.24 -5.14
C PHE A 248 -8.63 11.02 -4.56
N ILE A 249 -8.84 9.87 -3.94
CA ILE A 249 -10.10 9.47 -3.33
C ILE A 249 -9.88 9.43 -1.81
N SER A 250 -10.41 10.41 -1.07
CA SER A 250 -10.25 10.47 0.38
C SER A 250 -10.97 9.31 1.07
N ILE A 251 -10.50 8.95 2.26
CA ILE A 251 -11.16 7.94 3.09
C ILE A 251 -12.59 8.36 3.46
N ASP A 252 -12.82 9.67 3.65
CA ASP A 252 -14.14 10.22 3.95
C ASP A 252 -15.11 10.00 2.79
N THR A 253 -14.66 10.25 1.54
CA THR A 253 -15.45 9.95 0.34
C THR A 253 -15.81 8.47 0.24
N LEU A 254 -14.86 7.58 0.59
CA LEU A 254 -15.12 6.14 0.59
C LEU A 254 -16.09 5.75 1.71
N GLN A 255 -15.97 6.35 2.88
CA GLN A 255 -16.87 6.13 3.99
C GLN A 255 -18.29 6.63 3.68
N GLU A 256 -18.44 7.83 3.13
CA GLU A 256 -19.73 8.39 2.74
C GLU A 256 -20.44 7.52 1.70
N LYS A 257 -19.69 7.00 0.73
CA LYS A 257 -20.27 6.24 -0.40
C LYS A 257 -20.54 4.77 -0.07
N TYR A 258 -19.72 4.14 0.77
CA TYR A 258 -19.70 2.69 0.95
C TYR A 258 -19.85 2.24 2.41
N GLY A 259 -19.80 3.17 3.35
CA GLY A 259 -19.89 2.93 4.80
C GLY A 259 -21.25 2.55 5.33
#